data_04904518bedd2a4464ea89fa30e3508d
#
_entry.id   04904518bedd2a4464ea89fa30e3508d
#
_cell.length_a   1.000
_cell.length_b   1.000
_cell.length_c   1.000
_cell.angle_alpha   90.00
_cell.angle_beta   90.00
_cell.angle_gamma   90.00
#
_symmetry.space_group_name_H-M   'P 1'
#
loop_
_entity.id
_entity.type
_entity.pdbx_description
1 polymer ?
#
loop_
_entity_poly.entity_id
_entity_poly.type
_entity_poly.pdbx_seq_one_letter_code
_entity_poly.pdbx_strand_id
1 'polypeptide(L)'
;CPHHPDGGFDGEVSELKIECDCRKPSAGLLVQAAEKLNISLRESWMVGDSTSDILAAIHAGVRNILVRTGYAGRDGEYSCVPDYVAANLGDAVDWVVMGHQAFAAKVEPYLAKAANSRLVLIGGLARSGKSSLSQIITEKLVSQGQSVKVFSLDNWLIPQETRLPNDGVLERFDMKAVVEFSRMLKSTRQLLTHKVFPYDRFTKSYTDQANTVNINRDDVVIIEGTPALCNPKLLMLADFSFFMVCDESIRKVRLWNDYRWRGLDKAQFEALYSRREIDEHTLISSSSIHADVVIQICGAEI
;
A
#
# COMPACT_ATOMS: atom_id res chain seq x y z
N CYS A 1 21.63 6.64 -16.02
CA CYS A 1 21.87 6.00 -17.33
C CYS A 1 21.83 7.06 -18.42
N PRO A 2 22.82 7.14 -19.31
CA PRO A 2 22.84 8.12 -20.41
C PRO A 2 21.97 7.70 -21.62
N HIS A 3 21.58 6.44 -21.70
CA HIS A 3 20.81 5.92 -22.84
C HIS A 3 19.38 6.47 -22.86
N HIS A 4 18.87 6.77 -24.04
CA HIS A 4 17.55 7.34 -24.26
C HIS A 4 16.93 6.76 -25.56
N PRO A 5 16.43 5.51 -25.54
CA PRO A 5 15.97 4.80 -26.73
C PRO A 5 14.91 5.57 -27.53
N ASP A 6 14.03 6.27 -26.83
CA ASP A 6 12.92 7.00 -27.47
C ASP A 6 13.35 8.33 -28.10
N GLY A 7 14.38 8.99 -27.57
CA GLY A 7 14.84 10.30 -28.06
C GLY A 7 13.76 11.39 -28.01
N GLY A 8 13.86 12.36 -28.92
CA GLY A 8 12.82 13.39 -29.13
C GLY A 8 12.94 14.63 -28.24
N PHE A 9 14.09 14.88 -27.64
CA PHE A 9 14.38 16.08 -26.83
C PHE A 9 15.61 16.82 -27.35
N ASP A 10 15.70 18.11 -27.02
CA ASP A 10 16.85 18.95 -27.45
C ASP A 10 18.14 18.43 -26.81
N GLY A 11 19.20 18.26 -27.63
CA GLY A 11 20.50 17.77 -27.20
C GLY A 11 20.60 16.23 -27.14
N GLU A 12 19.69 15.50 -27.77
CA GLU A 12 19.85 14.03 -27.90
C GLU A 12 21.11 13.67 -28.66
N VAL A 13 21.71 12.53 -28.28
CA VAL A 13 22.92 11.98 -28.90
C VAL A 13 22.55 10.66 -29.56
N SER A 14 22.71 10.61 -30.88
CA SER A 14 22.27 9.44 -31.68
C SER A 14 22.89 8.13 -31.23
N GLU A 15 24.13 8.15 -30.80
CA GLU A 15 24.89 6.99 -30.33
C GLU A 15 24.36 6.44 -28.99
N LEU A 16 23.57 7.25 -28.26
CA LEU A 16 22.94 6.87 -27.00
C LEU A 16 21.47 6.45 -27.15
N LYS A 17 20.94 6.47 -28.37
CA LYS A 17 19.60 5.93 -28.71
C LYS A 17 19.64 4.39 -28.77
N ILE A 18 19.91 3.78 -27.64
CA ILE A 18 19.96 2.32 -27.51
C ILE A 18 19.13 1.86 -26.33
N GLU A 19 18.48 0.72 -26.48
CA GLU A 19 17.88 0.03 -25.35
C GLU A 19 18.96 -0.53 -24.43
N CYS A 20 18.73 -0.48 -23.13
CA CYS A 20 19.66 -1.01 -22.14
C CYS A 20 18.92 -1.40 -20.86
N ASP A 21 19.51 -2.32 -20.10
CA ASP A 21 19.00 -2.78 -18.81
C ASP A 21 19.21 -1.76 -17.69
N CYS A 22 20.00 -0.70 -17.94
CA CYS A 22 20.38 0.27 -16.91
C CYS A 22 19.43 1.47 -16.79
N ARG A 23 18.54 1.70 -17.78
CA ARG A 23 17.55 2.77 -17.71
C ARG A 23 16.32 2.31 -16.91
N LYS A 24 15.93 3.10 -15.93
CA LYS A 24 14.68 2.88 -15.20
C LYS A 24 13.49 2.84 -16.15
N PRO A 25 12.54 1.90 -16.01
CA PRO A 25 12.28 1.06 -14.86
C PRO A 25 13.06 -0.27 -14.80
N SER A 26 14.07 -0.47 -15.65
CA SER A 26 14.93 -1.67 -15.58
C SER A 26 15.84 -1.63 -14.35
N ALA A 27 16.16 -2.82 -13.82
CA ALA A 27 16.90 -2.97 -12.57
C ALA A 27 18.43 -2.97 -12.75
N GLY A 28 18.94 -2.89 -13.97
CA GLY A 28 20.34 -3.18 -14.29
C GLY A 28 21.38 -2.39 -13.50
N LEU A 29 21.15 -1.09 -13.24
CA LEU A 29 22.06 -0.30 -12.39
C LEU A 29 22.06 -0.75 -10.93
N LEU A 30 20.92 -1.15 -10.39
CA LEU A 30 20.81 -1.64 -9.01
C LEU A 30 21.52 -3.00 -8.87
N VAL A 31 21.32 -3.89 -9.83
CA VAL A 31 21.98 -5.20 -9.86
C VAL A 31 23.50 -5.05 -10.02
N GLN A 32 23.95 -4.21 -10.95
CA GLN A 32 25.39 -3.94 -11.16
C GLN A 32 26.04 -3.32 -9.91
N ALA A 33 25.34 -2.39 -9.23
CA ALA A 33 25.84 -1.82 -7.98
C ALA A 33 25.95 -2.89 -6.88
N ALA A 34 24.93 -3.74 -6.76
CA ALA A 34 24.94 -4.83 -5.79
C ALA A 34 26.12 -5.79 -6.01
N GLU A 35 26.35 -6.21 -7.25
CA GLU A 35 27.46 -7.09 -7.62
C GLU A 35 28.84 -6.45 -7.36
N LYS A 36 29.02 -5.20 -7.82
CA LYS A 36 30.31 -4.50 -7.71
C LYS A 36 30.67 -4.13 -6.28
N LEU A 37 29.68 -3.79 -5.45
CA LEU A 37 29.87 -3.26 -4.11
C LEU A 37 29.49 -4.29 -3.02
N ASN A 38 29.15 -5.49 -3.40
CA ASN A 38 28.69 -6.56 -2.49
C ASN A 38 27.52 -6.11 -1.59
N ILE A 39 26.52 -5.46 -2.20
CA ILE A 39 25.33 -4.94 -1.50
C ILE A 39 24.22 -5.99 -1.51
N SER A 40 23.60 -6.23 -0.37
CA SER A 40 22.38 -7.04 -0.27
C SER A 40 21.18 -6.23 -0.75
N LEU A 41 20.63 -6.55 -1.93
CA LEU A 41 19.43 -5.89 -2.45
C LEU A 41 18.23 -6.07 -1.53
N ARG A 42 18.10 -7.24 -0.90
CA ARG A 42 17.01 -7.55 0.03
C ARG A 42 17.04 -6.68 1.31
N GLU A 43 18.22 -6.23 1.73
CA GLU A 43 18.40 -5.37 2.91
C GLU A 43 18.49 -3.89 2.54
N SER A 44 18.41 -3.56 1.25
CA SER A 44 18.50 -2.20 0.74
C SER A 44 17.14 -1.54 0.58
N TRP A 45 17.18 -0.21 0.53
CA TRP A 45 16.02 0.62 0.25
C TRP A 45 16.31 1.53 -0.93
N MET A 46 15.37 1.60 -1.87
CA MET A 46 15.36 2.59 -2.94
C MET A 46 14.38 3.70 -2.54
N VAL A 47 14.87 4.94 -2.50
CA VAL A 47 14.03 6.11 -2.28
C VAL A 47 13.99 6.91 -3.57
N GLY A 48 12.80 7.17 -4.08
CA GLY A 48 12.62 7.89 -5.33
C GLY A 48 11.31 8.67 -5.37
N ASP A 49 11.19 9.58 -6.32
CA ASP A 49 10.02 10.44 -6.50
C ASP A 49 9.18 10.11 -7.74
N SER A 50 9.66 9.22 -8.61
CA SER A 50 8.99 8.80 -9.85
C SER A 50 8.49 7.36 -9.79
N THR A 51 7.49 7.04 -10.61
CA THR A 51 7.00 5.66 -10.77
C THR A 51 8.06 4.75 -11.38
N SER A 52 8.96 5.30 -12.21
CA SER A 52 10.09 4.56 -12.77
C SER A 52 11.14 4.16 -11.71
N ASP A 53 11.33 4.97 -10.65
CA ASP A 53 12.18 4.61 -9.50
C ASP A 53 11.61 3.41 -8.74
N ILE A 54 10.32 3.51 -8.43
CA ILE A 54 9.63 2.48 -7.66
C ILE A 54 9.60 1.15 -8.44
N LEU A 55 9.31 1.20 -9.73
CA LEU A 55 9.26 0.00 -10.55
C LEU A 55 10.66 -0.63 -10.73
N ALA A 56 11.72 0.18 -10.86
CA ALA A 56 13.10 -0.33 -10.89
C ALA A 56 13.48 -1.06 -9.60
N ALA A 57 13.07 -0.53 -8.44
CA ALA A 57 13.26 -1.19 -7.15
C ALA A 57 12.51 -2.52 -7.06
N ILE A 58 11.25 -2.55 -7.50
CA ILE A 58 10.44 -3.79 -7.55
C ILE A 58 11.13 -4.85 -8.42
N HIS A 59 11.60 -4.48 -9.61
CA HIS A 59 12.31 -5.39 -10.51
C HIS A 59 13.63 -5.91 -9.93
N ALA A 60 14.30 -5.09 -9.09
CA ALA A 60 15.53 -5.49 -8.40
C ALA A 60 15.29 -6.30 -7.12
N GLY A 61 14.04 -6.41 -6.64
CA GLY A 61 13.72 -7.00 -5.35
C GLY A 61 14.19 -6.17 -4.16
N VAL A 62 14.25 -4.85 -4.33
CA VAL A 62 14.64 -3.86 -3.32
C VAL A 62 13.38 -3.24 -2.72
N ARG A 63 13.35 -3.09 -1.39
CA ARG A 63 12.31 -2.31 -0.71
C ARG A 63 12.31 -0.86 -1.20
N ASN A 64 11.15 -0.25 -1.32
CA ASN A 64 11.06 1.05 -1.97
C ASN A 64 10.18 2.05 -1.22
N ILE A 65 10.56 3.31 -1.32
CA ILE A 65 9.86 4.44 -0.71
C ILE A 65 9.64 5.51 -1.76
N LEU A 66 8.38 5.84 -2.01
CA LEU A 66 8.02 6.99 -2.81
C LEU A 66 8.01 8.24 -1.93
N VAL A 67 8.80 9.26 -2.28
CA VAL A 67 8.74 10.56 -1.63
C VAL A 67 7.79 11.51 -2.38
N ARG A 68 7.10 12.37 -1.61
CA ARG A 68 6.12 13.32 -2.15
C ARG A 68 6.72 14.68 -2.51
N THR A 69 8.03 14.73 -2.65
CA THR A 69 8.78 15.82 -3.28
C THR A 69 9.04 15.48 -4.76
N GLY A 70 9.47 16.42 -5.56
CA GLY A 70 9.72 16.20 -6.99
C GLY A 70 8.46 15.80 -7.76
N TYR A 71 8.53 14.75 -8.55
CA TYR A 71 7.38 14.20 -9.30
C TYR A 71 6.29 13.62 -8.39
N ALA A 72 6.66 13.14 -7.21
CA ALA A 72 5.72 12.63 -6.22
C ALA A 72 4.85 11.47 -6.73
N GLY A 73 5.35 10.68 -7.68
CA GLY A 73 4.62 9.59 -8.36
C GLY A 73 3.57 10.08 -9.37
N ARG A 74 3.67 11.34 -9.83
CA ARG A 74 2.75 11.94 -10.82
C ARG A 74 3.34 12.00 -12.23
N ASP A 75 4.44 11.34 -12.46
CA ASP A 75 5.06 11.20 -13.79
C ASP A 75 4.16 10.47 -14.80
N GLY A 76 3.23 9.63 -14.32
CA GLY A 76 2.25 8.94 -15.17
C GLY A 76 2.84 7.87 -16.09
N GLU A 77 4.11 7.52 -15.88
CA GLU A 77 4.82 6.57 -16.74
C GLU A 77 4.40 5.12 -16.47
N TYR A 78 4.27 4.75 -15.19
CA TYR A 78 4.01 3.36 -14.79
C TYR A 78 2.98 3.24 -13.69
N SER A 79 2.24 2.13 -13.70
CA SER A 79 1.34 1.76 -12.60
C SER A 79 2.09 0.82 -11.63
N CYS A 80 2.43 1.33 -10.46
CA CYS A 80 3.07 0.54 -9.40
C CYS A 80 2.66 1.02 -8.01
N VAL A 81 2.78 0.13 -7.02
CA VAL A 81 2.46 0.44 -5.63
C VAL A 81 3.75 0.44 -4.83
N PRO A 82 4.14 1.57 -4.23
CA PRO A 82 5.31 1.62 -3.37
C PRO A 82 5.07 0.90 -2.04
N ASP A 83 6.13 0.33 -1.45
CA ASP A 83 6.08 -0.30 -0.13
C ASP A 83 5.75 0.72 0.97
N TYR A 84 6.32 1.92 0.84
CA TYR A 84 6.05 3.03 1.75
C TYR A 84 5.98 4.37 1.00
N VAL A 85 5.23 5.32 1.56
CA VAL A 85 5.13 6.69 1.02
C VAL A 85 5.48 7.68 2.10
N ALA A 86 6.57 8.41 1.92
CA ALA A 86 7.05 9.45 2.81
C ALA A 86 6.72 10.85 2.26
N ALA A 87 6.62 11.85 3.13
CA ALA A 87 6.38 13.23 2.70
C ALA A 87 7.63 13.83 2.02
N ASN A 88 8.81 13.45 2.46
CA ASN A 88 10.11 13.91 1.96
C ASN A 88 11.20 12.87 2.26
N LEU A 89 12.44 13.17 1.86
CA LEU A 89 13.58 12.29 2.10
C LEU A 89 13.90 12.10 3.59
N GLY A 90 13.74 13.12 4.43
CA GLY A 90 13.94 13.01 5.88
C GLY A 90 13.02 11.97 6.50
N ASP A 91 11.71 12.07 6.23
CA ASP A 91 10.72 11.09 6.69
C ASP A 91 11.03 9.66 6.16
N ALA A 92 11.55 9.56 4.93
CA ALA A 92 11.96 8.26 4.38
C ALA A 92 13.14 7.68 5.16
N VAL A 93 14.13 8.48 5.51
CA VAL A 93 15.30 8.05 6.32
C VAL A 93 14.87 7.65 7.72
N ASP A 94 14.02 8.44 8.38
CA ASP A 94 13.50 8.11 9.72
C ASP A 94 12.75 6.77 9.71
N TRP A 95 11.95 6.51 8.67
CA TRP A 95 11.30 5.22 8.49
C TRP A 95 12.31 4.07 8.34
N VAL A 96 13.31 4.23 7.48
CA VAL A 96 14.31 3.18 7.23
C VAL A 96 15.13 2.85 8.48
N VAL A 97 15.55 3.90 9.21
CA VAL A 97 16.51 3.75 10.34
C VAL A 97 15.82 3.28 11.61
N MET A 98 14.64 3.80 11.90
CA MET A 98 13.96 3.57 13.18
C MET A 98 12.58 2.94 13.03
N GLY A 99 11.73 3.47 12.16
CA GLY A 99 10.32 3.14 12.09
C GLY A 99 10.05 1.70 11.68
N HIS A 100 10.72 1.22 10.63
CA HIS A 100 10.50 -0.12 10.08
C HIS A 100 10.84 -1.22 11.10
N GLN A 101 12.00 -1.12 11.77
CA GLN A 101 12.42 -2.12 12.76
C GLN A 101 11.54 -2.10 14.01
N ALA A 102 11.23 -0.89 14.52
CA ALA A 102 10.35 -0.75 15.68
C ALA A 102 8.95 -1.32 15.39
N PHE A 103 8.44 -1.07 14.20
CA PHE A 103 7.15 -1.60 13.80
C PHE A 103 7.20 -3.13 13.59
N ALA A 104 8.25 -3.65 12.95
CA ALA A 104 8.45 -5.09 12.78
C ALA A 104 8.50 -5.82 14.13
N ALA A 105 9.18 -5.26 15.12
CA ALA A 105 9.24 -5.84 16.48
C ALA A 105 7.86 -5.93 17.14
N LYS A 106 6.96 -4.97 16.92
CA LYS A 106 5.59 -5.03 17.43
C LYS A 106 4.74 -6.11 16.78
N VAL A 107 5.04 -6.48 15.54
CA VAL A 107 4.30 -7.47 14.76
C VAL A 107 4.82 -8.89 14.99
N GLU A 108 6.10 -9.02 15.32
CA GLU A 108 6.80 -10.31 15.46
C GLU A 108 6.02 -11.36 16.30
N PRO A 109 5.41 -11.04 17.47
CA PRO A 109 4.68 -12.01 18.27
C PRO A 109 3.45 -12.63 17.58
N TYR A 110 2.95 -11.99 16.52
CA TYR A 110 1.71 -12.37 15.84
C TYR A 110 1.95 -13.02 14.48
N LEU A 111 3.20 -13.03 14.00
CA LEU A 111 3.54 -13.54 12.66
C LEU A 111 3.15 -15.00 12.46
N ALA A 112 3.41 -15.84 13.47
CA ALA A 112 3.05 -17.26 13.38
C ALA A 112 1.55 -17.48 13.19
N LYS A 113 0.72 -16.63 13.80
CA LYS A 113 -0.73 -16.70 13.65
C LYS A 113 -1.18 -16.19 12.27
N ALA A 114 -0.59 -15.10 11.80
CA ALA A 114 -0.81 -14.61 10.44
C ALA A 114 -0.37 -15.63 9.38
N ALA A 115 0.77 -16.30 9.58
CA ALA A 115 1.31 -17.34 8.72
C ALA A 115 0.38 -18.55 8.54
N ASN A 116 -0.33 -18.91 9.61
CA ASN A 116 -1.28 -20.03 9.63
C ASN A 116 -2.71 -19.62 9.23
N SER A 117 -2.89 -18.38 8.78
CA SER A 117 -4.18 -17.82 8.38
C SER A 117 -4.33 -17.84 6.87
N ARG A 118 -5.51 -18.22 6.38
CA ARG A 118 -5.87 -18.07 4.96
C ARG A 118 -6.30 -16.65 4.62
N LEU A 119 -7.02 -16.00 5.56
CA LEU A 119 -7.52 -14.64 5.41
C LEU A 119 -7.18 -13.82 6.66
N VAL A 120 -6.38 -12.79 6.48
CA VAL A 120 -6.03 -11.79 7.50
C VAL A 120 -6.72 -10.48 7.15
N LEU A 121 -7.37 -9.84 8.10
CA LEU A 121 -7.95 -8.50 7.95
C LEU A 121 -7.10 -7.47 8.69
N ILE A 122 -6.93 -6.29 8.09
CA ILE A 122 -6.27 -5.15 8.72
C ILE A 122 -7.17 -3.92 8.61
N GLY A 123 -7.73 -3.52 9.76
CA GLY A 123 -8.59 -2.35 9.91
C GLY A 123 -7.91 -1.16 10.57
N GLY A 124 -8.60 -0.04 10.61
CA GLY A 124 -8.14 1.20 11.27
C GLY A 124 -8.40 2.44 10.43
N LEU A 125 -8.33 3.61 11.07
CA LEU A 125 -8.60 4.89 10.41
C LEU A 125 -7.63 5.14 9.23
N ALA A 126 -8.04 6.02 8.32
CA ALA A 126 -7.17 6.43 7.20
C ALA A 126 -5.83 6.98 7.73
N ARG A 127 -4.71 6.58 7.12
CA ARG A 127 -3.33 6.96 7.50
C ARG A 127 -2.87 6.47 8.88
N SER A 128 -3.49 5.44 9.44
CA SER A 128 -3.05 4.80 10.68
C SER A 128 -1.89 3.82 10.53
N GLY A 129 -1.42 3.50 9.30
CA GLY A 129 -0.31 2.58 9.08
C GLY A 129 -0.71 1.16 8.63
N LYS A 130 -1.97 0.94 8.21
CA LYS A 130 -2.45 -0.37 7.74
C LYS A 130 -1.61 -0.97 6.61
N SER A 131 -1.32 -0.17 5.59
CA SER A 131 -0.51 -0.62 4.44
C SER A 131 0.94 -0.93 4.85
N SER A 132 1.51 -0.15 5.80
CA SER A 132 2.84 -0.46 6.37
C SER A 132 2.82 -1.77 7.16
N LEU A 133 1.74 -2.05 7.91
CA LEU A 133 1.56 -3.32 8.60
C LEU A 133 1.47 -4.49 7.61
N SER A 134 0.63 -4.36 6.58
CA SER A 134 0.49 -5.41 5.56
C SER A 134 1.81 -5.69 4.87
N GLN A 135 2.61 -4.65 4.60
CA GLN A 135 3.93 -4.78 3.99
C GLN A 135 4.92 -5.52 4.89
N ILE A 136 5.01 -5.15 6.17
CA ILE A 136 5.90 -5.82 7.14
C ILE A 136 5.52 -7.29 7.30
N ILE A 137 4.23 -7.60 7.43
CA ILE A 137 3.76 -9.00 7.50
C ILE A 137 4.18 -9.74 6.22
N THR A 138 3.96 -9.13 5.05
CA THR A 138 4.34 -9.72 3.76
C THR A 138 5.84 -10.00 3.68
N GLU A 139 6.70 -9.03 3.99
CA GLU A 139 8.15 -9.20 3.99
C GLU A 139 8.59 -10.37 4.89
N LYS A 140 8.08 -10.42 6.10
CA LYS A 140 8.42 -11.46 7.07
C LYS A 140 7.98 -12.84 6.61
N LEU A 141 6.74 -12.99 6.15
CA LEU A 141 6.21 -14.27 5.69
C LEU A 141 6.90 -14.73 4.39
N VAL A 142 7.17 -13.83 3.45
CA VAL A 142 7.93 -14.14 2.23
C VAL A 142 9.36 -14.56 2.55
N SER A 143 10.02 -13.93 3.53
CA SER A 143 11.35 -14.34 3.98
C SER A 143 11.38 -15.75 4.59
N GLN A 144 10.23 -16.24 5.09
CA GLN A 144 10.00 -17.59 5.60
C GLN A 144 9.54 -18.59 4.51
N GLY A 145 9.50 -18.15 3.24
CA GLY A 145 9.12 -18.98 2.10
C GLY A 145 7.61 -19.07 1.84
N GLN A 146 6.79 -18.26 2.50
CA GLN A 146 5.34 -18.22 2.27
C GLN A 146 4.99 -17.25 1.14
N SER A 147 3.91 -17.54 0.43
CA SER A 147 3.32 -16.65 -0.57
C SER A 147 2.19 -15.83 0.07
N VAL A 148 2.25 -14.52 -0.12
CA VAL A 148 1.27 -13.56 0.42
C VAL A 148 0.64 -12.76 -0.71
N LYS A 149 -0.66 -12.55 -0.65
CA LYS A 149 -1.41 -11.68 -1.56
C LYS A 149 -2.10 -10.59 -0.76
N VAL A 150 -1.84 -9.34 -1.10
CA VAL A 150 -2.44 -8.18 -0.42
C VAL A 150 -3.48 -7.52 -1.32
N PHE A 151 -4.65 -7.28 -0.75
CA PHE A 151 -5.75 -6.56 -1.40
C PHE A 151 -6.12 -5.34 -0.55
N SER A 152 -6.13 -4.17 -1.15
CA SER A 152 -6.72 -2.99 -0.54
C SER A 152 -8.23 -2.98 -0.76
N LEU A 153 -9.01 -2.61 0.24
CA LEU A 153 -10.45 -2.38 0.07
C LEU A 153 -10.76 -1.26 -0.94
N ASP A 154 -9.78 -0.40 -1.24
CA ASP A 154 -9.93 0.60 -2.30
C ASP A 154 -10.21 -0.04 -3.68
N ASN A 155 -9.85 -1.31 -3.87
CA ASN A 155 -10.19 -2.06 -5.10
C ASN A 155 -11.69 -2.36 -5.24
N TRP A 156 -12.48 -2.14 -4.19
CA TRP A 156 -13.94 -2.29 -4.16
C TRP A 156 -14.63 -0.97 -3.80
N LEU A 157 -13.99 0.16 -4.06
CA LEU A 157 -14.65 1.46 -3.91
C LEU A 157 -15.75 1.60 -4.97
N ILE A 158 -16.92 2.03 -4.56
CA ILE A 158 -17.98 2.44 -5.48
C ILE A 158 -17.54 3.74 -6.18
N PRO A 159 -17.66 3.86 -7.50
CA PRO A 159 -17.30 5.07 -8.23
C PRO A 159 -17.96 6.33 -7.64
N GLN A 160 -17.21 7.43 -7.57
CA GLN A 160 -17.67 8.64 -6.85
C GLN A 160 -18.97 9.20 -7.43
N GLU A 161 -19.15 9.12 -8.74
CA GLU A 161 -20.34 9.58 -9.46
C GLU A 161 -21.61 8.80 -9.13
N THR A 162 -21.49 7.59 -8.61
CA THR A 162 -22.63 6.73 -8.24
C THR A 162 -22.97 6.78 -6.75
N ARG A 163 -22.14 7.48 -5.94
CA ARG A 163 -22.37 7.61 -4.50
C ARG A 163 -23.42 8.66 -4.19
N LEU A 164 -24.24 8.38 -3.19
CA LEU A 164 -25.21 9.34 -2.69
C LEU A 164 -24.53 10.37 -1.76
N PRO A 165 -25.03 11.60 -1.67
CA PRO A 165 -24.44 12.64 -0.82
C PRO A 165 -24.32 12.27 0.67
N ASN A 166 -25.21 11.39 1.15
CA ASN A 166 -25.28 10.96 2.54
C ASN A 166 -24.68 9.56 2.78
N ASP A 167 -24.00 8.98 1.77
CA ASP A 167 -23.34 7.69 1.96
C ASP A 167 -22.29 7.78 3.06
N GLY A 168 -22.43 6.94 4.06
CA GLY A 168 -21.44 6.76 5.13
C GLY A 168 -20.20 6.01 4.60
N VAL A 169 -19.27 5.71 5.51
CA VAL A 169 -18.00 5.06 5.13
C VAL A 169 -18.22 3.67 4.53
N LEU A 170 -19.20 2.89 5.02
CA LEU A 170 -19.45 1.53 4.53
C LEU A 170 -20.07 1.52 3.14
N GLU A 171 -20.97 2.44 2.87
CA GLU A 171 -21.68 2.56 1.59
C GLU A 171 -20.75 2.99 0.43
N ARG A 172 -19.54 3.47 0.76
CA ARG A 172 -18.52 3.81 -0.24
C ARG A 172 -17.80 2.59 -0.82
N PHE A 173 -18.03 1.40 -0.24
CA PHE A 173 -17.38 0.15 -0.66
C PHE A 173 -18.42 -0.90 -1.04
N ASP A 174 -18.16 -1.65 -2.10
CA ASP A 174 -18.94 -2.86 -2.41
C ASP A 174 -18.56 -3.99 -1.44
N MET A 175 -19.02 -3.85 -0.19
CA MET A 175 -18.77 -4.86 0.86
C MET A 175 -19.41 -6.21 0.54
N LYS A 176 -20.41 -6.23 -0.34
CA LYS A 176 -21.02 -7.49 -0.82
C LYS A 176 -20.02 -8.27 -1.69
N ALA A 177 -19.38 -7.59 -2.63
CA ALA A 177 -18.34 -8.20 -3.47
C ALA A 177 -17.12 -8.64 -2.65
N VAL A 178 -16.69 -7.86 -1.63
CA VAL A 178 -15.61 -8.25 -0.70
C VAL A 178 -15.95 -9.55 0.04
N VAL A 179 -17.16 -9.65 0.59
CA VAL A 179 -17.62 -10.85 1.30
C VAL A 179 -17.69 -12.05 0.36
N GLU A 180 -18.18 -11.87 -0.86
CA GLU A 180 -18.24 -12.93 -1.87
C GLU A 180 -16.85 -13.42 -2.27
N PHE A 181 -15.92 -12.52 -2.56
CA PHE A 181 -14.52 -12.86 -2.79
C PHE A 181 -13.93 -13.66 -1.63
N SER A 182 -14.16 -13.22 -0.39
CA SER A 182 -13.66 -13.90 0.81
C SER A 182 -14.26 -15.28 1.00
N ARG A 183 -15.54 -15.48 0.64
CA ARG A 183 -16.16 -16.82 0.64
C ARG A 183 -15.55 -17.73 -0.41
N MET A 184 -15.36 -17.24 -1.64
CA MET A 184 -14.68 -17.99 -2.69
C MET A 184 -13.28 -18.41 -2.25
N LEU A 185 -12.53 -17.48 -1.66
CA LEU A 185 -11.19 -17.73 -1.11
C LEU A 185 -11.19 -18.87 -0.08
N LYS A 186 -12.17 -18.91 0.81
CA LYS A 186 -12.27 -19.94 1.87
C LYS A 186 -12.78 -21.29 1.36
N SER A 187 -13.60 -21.30 0.32
CA SER A 187 -14.20 -22.53 -0.23
C SER A 187 -13.33 -23.19 -1.31
N THR A 188 -12.54 -22.41 -2.05
CA THR A 188 -11.76 -22.91 -3.18
C THR A 188 -10.55 -23.70 -2.71
N ARG A 189 -10.42 -24.93 -3.20
CA ARG A 189 -9.28 -25.82 -2.97
C ARG A 189 -8.26 -25.82 -4.12
N GLN A 190 -8.56 -25.10 -5.19
CA GLN A 190 -7.75 -24.96 -6.39
C GLN A 190 -7.27 -23.53 -6.53
N LEU A 191 -6.56 -23.25 -7.64
CA LEU A 191 -6.15 -21.90 -8.00
C LEU A 191 -7.38 -20.99 -8.17
N LEU A 192 -7.42 -19.89 -7.41
CA LEU A 192 -8.41 -18.82 -7.58
C LEU A 192 -7.76 -17.68 -8.38
N THR A 193 -8.34 -17.36 -9.52
CA THR A 193 -7.91 -16.21 -10.32
C THR A 193 -8.87 -15.05 -10.09
N HIS A 194 -8.35 -13.92 -9.64
CA HIS A 194 -9.13 -12.71 -9.39
C HIS A 194 -8.59 -11.52 -10.20
N LYS A 195 -9.48 -10.76 -10.81
CA LYS A 195 -9.15 -9.53 -11.52
C LYS A 195 -9.32 -8.34 -10.59
N VAL A 196 -8.27 -7.55 -10.46
CA VAL A 196 -8.25 -6.33 -9.66
C VAL A 196 -8.10 -5.14 -10.60
N PHE A 197 -9.00 -4.18 -10.50
CA PHE A 197 -8.87 -2.90 -11.17
C PHE A 197 -8.33 -1.90 -10.15
N PRO A 198 -7.08 -1.44 -10.27
CA PRO A 198 -6.52 -0.44 -9.36
C PRO A 198 -7.33 0.86 -9.38
N TYR A 199 -7.66 1.38 -8.20
CA TYR A 199 -8.34 2.66 -8.05
C TYR A 199 -7.32 3.79 -7.96
N ASP A 200 -7.35 4.70 -8.92
CA ASP A 200 -6.53 5.91 -8.90
C ASP A 200 -7.22 6.99 -8.07
N ARG A 201 -6.57 7.39 -6.98
CA ARG A 201 -7.08 8.41 -6.06
C ARG A 201 -7.00 9.84 -6.59
N PHE A 202 -6.25 10.10 -7.68
CA PHE A 202 -6.21 11.41 -8.35
C PHE A 202 -7.36 11.57 -9.31
N THR A 203 -7.46 10.64 -10.26
CA THR A 203 -8.54 10.64 -11.25
C THR A 203 -9.87 10.23 -10.62
N LYS A 204 -9.83 9.62 -9.42
CA LYS A 204 -10.97 9.08 -8.66
C LYS A 204 -11.74 8.03 -9.46
N SER A 205 -11.05 7.32 -10.33
CA SER A 205 -11.58 6.29 -11.23
C SER A 205 -10.76 5.01 -11.14
N TYR A 206 -11.29 3.94 -11.66
CA TYR A 206 -10.54 2.71 -11.86
C TYR A 206 -9.70 2.79 -13.13
N THR A 207 -8.57 2.10 -13.13
CA THR A 207 -7.77 1.93 -14.34
C THR A 207 -8.50 0.99 -15.32
N ASP A 208 -8.32 1.23 -16.62
CA ASP A 208 -8.94 0.40 -17.67
C ASP A 208 -8.33 -1.00 -17.75
N GLN A 209 -7.13 -1.18 -17.21
CA GLN A 209 -6.42 -2.44 -17.22
C GLN A 209 -6.55 -3.16 -15.87
N ALA A 210 -7.09 -4.38 -15.94
CA ALA A 210 -7.16 -5.25 -14.78
C ALA A 210 -5.84 -5.98 -14.55
N ASN A 211 -5.37 -5.97 -13.31
CA ASN A 211 -4.32 -6.87 -12.87
C ASN A 211 -4.92 -8.23 -12.52
N THR A 212 -4.38 -9.30 -13.06
CA THR A 212 -4.81 -10.65 -12.72
C THR A 212 -3.96 -11.19 -11.58
N VAL A 213 -4.60 -11.51 -10.46
CA VAL A 213 -3.95 -12.10 -9.29
C VAL A 213 -4.33 -13.57 -9.19
N ASN A 214 -3.34 -14.42 -9.22
CA ASN A 214 -3.48 -15.86 -9.00
C ASN A 214 -3.23 -16.16 -7.52
N ILE A 215 -4.18 -16.83 -6.88
CA ILE A 215 -4.16 -17.12 -5.44
C ILE A 215 -4.20 -18.64 -5.28
N ASN A 216 -3.10 -19.20 -4.80
CA ASN A 216 -3.01 -20.63 -4.51
C ASN A 216 -3.67 -20.96 -3.17
N ARG A 217 -3.92 -22.24 -2.93
CA ARG A 217 -4.54 -22.72 -1.69
C ARG A 217 -3.78 -22.30 -0.43
N ASP A 218 -2.47 -22.33 -0.50
CA ASP A 218 -1.59 -22.12 0.65
C ASP A 218 -1.11 -20.66 0.78
N ASP A 219 -1.58 -19.76 -0.11
CA ASP A 219 -1.27 -18.34 0.00
C ASP A 219 -1.98 -17.75 1.21
N VAL A 220 -1.29 -16.91 1.96
CA VAL A 220 -1.90 -15.99 2.93
C VAL A 220 -2.50 -14.82 2.17
N VAL A 221 -3.77 -14.51 2.40
CA VAL A 221 -4.42 -13.34 1.79
C VAL A 221 -4.66 -12.30 2.87
N ILE A 222 -4.18 -11.10 2.63
CA ILE A 222 -4.41 -9.94 3.49
C ILE A 222 -5.40 -9.01 2.78
N ILE A 223 -6.48 -8.64 3.45
CA ILE A 223 -7.38 -7.56 3.02
C ILE A 223 -7.21 -6.40 4.00
N GLU A 224 -6.72 -5.26 3.52
CA GLU A 224 -6.52 -4.07 4.33
C GLU A 224 -7.43 -2.93 3.89
N GLY A 225 -7.92 -2.15 4.84
CA GLY A 225 -8.70 -0.96 4.54
C GLY A 225 -9.42 -0.39 5.75
N THR A 226 -9.88 0.85 5.63
CA THR A 226 -10.52 1.56 6.73
C THR A 226 -11.68 0.75 7.35
N PRO A 227 -12.68 0.25 6.59
CA PRO A 227 -13.80 -0.47 7.18
C PRO A 227 -13.62 -2.00 7.24
N ALA A 228 -12.39 -2.53 7.17
CA ALA A 228 -12.16 -3.98 7.07
C ALA A 228 -12.80 -4.77 8.24
N LEU A 229 -12.85 -4.18 9.44
CA LEU A 229 -13.42 -4.83 10.63
C LEU A 229 -14.86 -4.37 10.96
N CYS A 230 -15.50 -3.61 10.07
CA CYS A 230 -16.86 -3.09 10.33
C CYS A 230 -17.97 -4.02 9.78
N ASN A 231 -17.62 -5.02 8.97
CA ASN A 231 -18.61 -5.92 8.37
C ASN A 231 -18.62 -7.27 9.08
N PRO A 232 -19.71 -7.64 9.80
CA PRO A 232 -19.76 -8.90 10.55
C PRO A 232 -19.58 -10.16 9.68
N LYS A 233 -20.09 -10.14 8.43
CA LYS A 233 -19.96 -11.29 7.52
C LYS A 233 -18.52 -11.47 7.05
N LEU A 234 -17.76 -10.39 6.88
CA LEU A 234 -16.35 -10.43 6.54
C LEU A 234 -15.53 -10.92 7.74
N LEU A 235 -15.82 -10.41 8.94
CA LEU A 235 -15.17 -10.85 10.19
C LEU A 235 -15.34 -12.36 10.43
N MET A 236 -16.51 -12.92 10.18
CA MET A 236 -16.75 -14.36 10.33
C MET A 236 -15.92 -15.24 9.36
N LEU A 237 -15.43 -14.68 8.27
CA LEU A 237 -14.59 -15.37 7.30
C LEU A 237 -13.09 -15.23 7.59
N ALA A 238 -12.69 -14.24 8.38
CA ALA A 238 -11.30 -14.01 8.76
C ALA A 238 -10.79 -15.10 9.70
N ASP A 239 -9.53 -15.45 9.55
CA ASP A 239 -8.82 -16.34 10.49
C ASP A 239 -8.07 -15.53 11.54
N PHE A 240 -7.68 -14.31 11.18
CA PHE A 240 -6.97 -13.40 12.07
C PHE A 240 -7.17 -11.94 11.64
N SER A 241 -7.12 -11.05 12.60
CA SER A 241 -7.38 -9.63 12.35
C SER A 241 -6.55 -8.70 13.20
N PHE A 242 -6.12 -7.60 12.56
CA PHE A 242 -5.39 -6.50 13.19
C PHE A 242 -6.21 -5.22 13.10
N PHE A 243 -6.12 -4.38 14.13
CA PHE A 243 -6.58 -3.02 14.10
C PHE A 243 -5.43 -2.06 14.36
N MET A 244 -5.26 -1.07 13.47
CA MET A 244 -4.20 -0.07 13.56
C MET A 244 -4.68 1.19 14.25
N VAL A 245 -4.01 1.57 15.33
CA VAL A 245 -4.19 2.83 16.05
C VAL A 245 -2.95 3.70 15.84
N CYS A 246 -3.15 4.97 15.56
CA CYS A 246 -2.10 5.97 15.45
C CYS A 246 -2.54 7.22 16.21
N ASP A 247 -1.58 7.91 16.83
CA ASP A 247 -1.85 9.18 17.50
C ASP A 247 -2.53 10.16 16.54
N GLU A 248 -3.61 10.77 16.98
CA GLU A 248 -4.46 11.60 16.15
C GLU A 248 -3.72 12.81 15.56
N SER A 249 -2.83 13.42 16.33
CA SER A 249 -1.99 14.53 15.88
C SER A 249 -1.10 14.14 14.69
N ILE A 250 -0.48 12.96 14.75
CA ILE A 250 0.37 12.40 13.71
C ILE A 250 -0.48 12.02 12.50
N ARG A 251 -1.58 11.34 12.74
CA ARG A 251 -2.53 10.93 11.71
C ARG A 251 -3.06 12.13 10.92
N LYS A 252 -3.40 13.23 11.63
CA LYS A 252 -3.87 14.47 11.00
C LYS A 252 -2.81 15.11 10.12
N VAL A 253 -1.55 15.12 10.55
CA VAL A 253 -0.42 15.61 9.72
C VAL A 253 -0.25 14.77 8.46
N ARG A 254 -0.29 13.46 8.58
CA ARG A 254 -0.21 12.54 7.42
C ARG A 254 -1.37 12.71 6.45
N LEU A 255 -2.58 12.89 6.98
CA LEU A 255 -3.75 13.19 6.17
C LEU A 255 -3.60 14.52 5.44
N TRP A 256 -3.16 15.57 6.16
CA TRP A 256 -2.91 16.86 5.55
C TRP A 256 -1.91 16.78 4.40
N ASN A 257 -0.76 16.13 4.61
CA ASN A 257 0.24 15.93 3.58
C ASN A 257 -0.33 15.20 2.35
N ASP A 258 -1.15 14.17 2.56
CA ASP A 258 -1.79 13.43 1.48
C ASP A 258 -2.81 14.28 0.70
N TYR A 259 -3.67 15.02 1.39
CA TYR A 259 -4.68 15.86 0.73
C TYR A 259 -4.09 17.08 0.06
N ARG A 260 -3.09 17.73 0.67
CA ARG A 260 -2.33 18.81 0.06
C ARG A 260 -1.69 18.35 -1.26
N TRP A 261 -1.07 17.20 -1.25
CA TRP A 261 -0.50 16.59 -2.45
C TRP A 261 -1.56 16.35 -3.55
N ARG A 262 -2.82 16.06 -3.17
CA ARG A 262 -3.97 15.95 -4.09
C ARG A 262 -4.54 17.30 -4.51
N GLY A 263 -3.96 18.41 -4.08
CA GLY A 263 -4.36 19.76 -4.46
C GLY A 263 -5.38 20.44 -3.55
N LEU A 264 -5.72 19.87 -2.39
CA LEU A 264 -6.61 20.56 -1.43
C LEU A 264 -5.84 21.67 -0.69
N ASP A 265 -6.50 22.80 -0.51
CA ASP A 265 -6.03 23.82 0.42
C ASP A 265 -6.39 23.45 1.87
N LYS A 266 -5.87 24.24 2.83
CA LYS A 266 -6.04 23.97 4.25
C LYS A 266 -7.50 24.04 4.71
N ALA A 267 -8.27 24.99 4.18
CA ALA A 267 -9.68 25.16 4.55
C ALA A 267 -10.54 23.99 4.05
N GLN A 268 -10.31 23.56 2.83
CA GLN A 268 -10.93 22.37 2.23
C GLN A 268 -10.59 21.10 3.02
N PHE A 269 -9.32 20.98 3.44
CA PHE A 269 -8.88 19.86 4.27
C PHE A 269 -9.58 19.84 5.63
N GLU A 270 -9.60 20.96 6.36
CA GLU A 270 -10.24 21.01 7.69
C GLU A 270 -11.76 20.71 7.59
N ALA A 271 -12.44 21.22 6.59
CA ALA A 271 -13.85 20.91 6.35
C ALA A 271 -14.08 19.41 6.07
N LEU A 272 -13.23 18.80 5.23
CA LEU A 272 -13.28 17.37 4.94
C LEU A 272 -12.94 16.54 6.18
N TYR A 273 -11.94 16.95 6.95
CA TYR A 273 -11.51 16.27 8.16
C TYR A 273 -12.64 16.25 9.20
N SER A 274 -13.24 17.41 9.53
CA SER A 274 -14.35 17.50 10.48
C SER A 274 -15.57 16.67 10.05
N ARG A 275 -15.89 16.65 8.76
CA ARG A 275 -16.97 15.79 8.26
C ARG A 275 -16.65 14.31 8.48
N ARG A 276 -15.39 13.87 8.26
CA ARG A 276 -14.98 12.48 8.46
C ARG A 276 -14.89 12.10 9.95
N GLU A 277 -14.59 13.04 10.84
CA GLU A 277 -14.68 12.78 12.28
C GLU A 277 -16.08 12.30 12.67
N ILE A 278 -17.11 12.92 12.11
CA ILE A 278 -18.50 12.56 12.38
C ILE A 278 -18.86 11.21 11.73
N ASP A 279 -18.53 11.05 10.46
CA ASP A 279 -18.98 9.90 9.64
C ASP A 279 -18.18 8.62 9.88
N GLU A 280 -16.87 8.74 10.15
CA GLU A 280 -15.95 7.60 10.09
C GLU A 280 -15.36 7.26 11.48
N HIS A 281 -14.96 8.25 12.30
CA HIS A 281 -14.12 7.98 13.47
C HIS A 281 -14.80 7.06 14.47
N THR A 282 -16.03 7.35 14.86
CA THR A 282 -16.75 6.55 15.87
C THR A 282 -16.96 5.12 15.36
N LEU A 283 -17.43 4.96 14.13
CA LEU A 283 -17.72 3.64 13.56
C LEU A 283 -16.45 2.82 13.41
N ILE A 284 -15.40 3.41 12.81
CA ILE A 284 -14.15 2.69 12.56
C ILE A 284 -13.43 2.38 13.86
N SER A 285 -13.33 3.35 14.79
CA SER A 285 -12.63 3.15 16.06
C SER A 285 -13.32 2.09 16.92
N SER A 286 -14.66 2.07 16.95
CA SER A 286 -15.41 1.04 17.69
C SER A 286 -15.20 -0.37 17.12
N SER A 287 -14.87 -0.50 15.83
CA SER A 287 -14.59 -1.81 15.23
C SER A 287 -13.30 -2.46 15.75
N SER A 288 -12.46 -1.73 16.48
CA SER A 288 -11.26 -2.27 17.13
C SER A 288 -11.56 -3.40 18.12
N ILE A 289 -12.76 -3.43 18.70
CA ILE A 289 -13.22 -4.50 19.63
C ILE A 289 -13.29 -5.88 18.92
N HIS A 290 -13.40 -5.88 17.61
CA HIS A 290 -13.47 -7.10 16.80
C HIS A 290 -12.10 -7.60 16.34
N ALA A 291 -11.03 -6.86 16.62
CA ALA A 291 -9.67 -7.25 16.25
C ALA A 291 -9.11 -8.28 17.24
N ASP A 292 -8.41 -9.29 16.72
CA ASP A 292 -7.62 -10.19 17.56
C ASP A 292 -6.42 -9.45 18.18
N VAL A 293 -5.89 -8.45 17.47
CA VAL A 293 -4.74 -7.64 17.91
C VAL A 293 -4.93 -6.18 17.54
N VAL A 294 -4.68 -5.30 18.50
CA VAL A 294 -4.60 -3.86 18.27
C VAL A 294 -3.13 -3.44 18.31
N ILE A 295 -2.63 -2.90 17.21
CA ILE A 295 -1.27 -2.35 17.10
C ILE A 295 -1.35 -0.84 17.22
N GLN A 296 -0.72 -0.29 18.26
CA GLN A 296 -0.60 1.15 18.44
C GLN A 296 0.77 1.63 17.98
N ILE A 297 0.76 2.71 17.19
CA ILE A 297 1.97 3.38 16.71
C ILE A 297 2.02 4.76 17.32
N CYS A 298 3.10 5.05 18.05
CA CYS A 298 3.38 6.35 18.67
C CYS A 298 4.37 7.15 17.82
N GLY A 299 4.41 8.48 17.98
CA GLY A 299 5.14 9.40 17.08
C GLY A 299 6.64 9.20 16.90
N ALA A 300 7.30 8.53 17.83
CA ALA A 300 8.73 8.24 17.73
C ALA A 300 9.05 7.00 16.86
N GLU A 301 8.04 6.29 16.36
CA GLU A 301 8.20 5.00 15.67
C GLU A 301 7.91 5.09 14.16
N ILE A 302 7.62 6.32 13.64
CA ILE A 302 7.38 6.50 12.19
C ILE A 302 7.75 7.91 11.75
#